data_adb16a23666b572cf4e59d4ec5a62d40
#
_entry.id   adb16a23666b572cf4e59d4ec5a62d40
#
_cell.length_a   1.000
_cell.length_b   1.000
_cell.length_c   1.000
_cell.angle_alpha   90.00
_cell.angle_beta   90.00
_cell.angle_gamma   90.00
#
_symmetry.space_group_name_H-M   'P 1'
#
loop_
_entity.id
_entity.type
_entity.pdbx_description
1 polymer ?
#
loop_
_entity_poly.entity_id
_entity_poly.type
_entity_poly.pdbx_seq_one_letter_code
_entity_poly.pdbx_strand_id
1 'polypeptide(L)'
;MIQLYKRMQRMREKYVDTLAKLYDYATTVYSKKQYTQWYDTKEGGYTYSSFKAKCDSLSKVLTQYGIGAGDKVAIFSQSMPNWSVAFFSLVPFGRIAIPILPDSSENEVTNIINHSETKVIFVSQRLA
;
A
#
# COMPACT_ATOMS: atom_id res chain seq x y z
N MET A 1 -6.16 25.51 -14.94
CA MET A 1 -7.08 24.40 -14.67
C MET A 1 -7.26 23.43 -15.85
N ILE A 2 -7.62 23.94 -17.04
CA ILE A 2 -7.80 23.10 -18.25
C ILE A 2 -6.53 22.37 -18.66
N GLN A 3 -5.36 22.97 -18.53
CA GLN A 3 -4.08 22.32 -18.83
C GLN A 3 -3.73 21.20 -17.82
N LEU A 4 -4.02 21.40 -16.54
CA LEU A 4 -3.83 20.38 -15.51
C LEU A 4 -4.76 19.19 -15.75
N TYR A 5 -6.02 19.45 -16.06
CA TYR A 5 -7.00 18.42 -16.41
C TYR A 5 -6.58 17.62 -17.65
N LYS A 6 -6.16 18.30 -18.73
CA LYS A 6 -5.65 17.65 -19.95
C LYS A 6 -4.38 16.84 -19.69
N ARG A 7 -3.50 17.31 -18.79
CA ARG A 7 -2.30 16.58 -18.38
C ARG A 7 -2.66 15.33 -17.56
N MET A 8 -3.63 15.43 -16.67
CA MET A 8 -4.18 14.29 -15.92
C MET A 8 -4.86 13.27 -16.84
N GLN A 9 -5.63 13.73 -17.83
CA GLN A 9 -6.25 12.87 -18.84
C GLN A 9 -5.20 12.11 -19.66
N ARG A 10 -4.16 12.78 -20.15
CA ARG A 10 -3.05 12.13 -20.88
C ARG A 10 -2.29 11.11 -20.03
N MET A 11 -2.13 11.38 -18.73
CA MET A 11 -1.53 10.42 -17.80
C MET A 11 -2.43 9.20 -17.63
N ARG A 12 -3.74 9.42 -17.49
CA ARG A 12 -4.74 8.36 -17.35
C ARG A 12 -4.79 7.45 -18.58
N GLU A 13 -4.74 8.01 -19.77
CA GLU A 13 -4.82 7.26 -21.03
C GLU A 13 -3.53 6.50 -21.36
N LYS A 14 -2.37 6.99 -20.92
CA LYS A 14 -1.07 6.45 -21.35
C LYS A 14 -0.38 5.56 -20.31
N TYR A 15 -0.64 5.76 -18.98
CA TYR A 15 0.22 5.20 -17.93
C TYR A 15 -0.50 4.51 -16.78
N VAL A 16 -1.79 4.71 -16.56
CA VAL A 16 -2.45 4.35 -15.30
C VAL A 16 -3.76 3.59 -15.54
N ASP A 17 -3.64 2.40 -16.08
CA ASP A 17 -4.75 1.45 -16.15
C ASP A 17 -4.70 0.40 -15.03
N THR A 18 -3.59 0.33 -14.29
CA THR A 18 -3.41 -0.55 -13.13
C THR A 18 -2.70 0.15 -11.97
N LEU A 19 -2.90 -0.35 -10.73
CA LEU A 19 -2.16 0.14 -9.56
C LEU A 19 -0.65 -0.13 -9.66
N ALA A 20 -0.24 -1.20 -10.34
CA ALA A 20 1.16 -1.49 -10.59
C ALA A 20 1.81 -0.40 -11.47
N LYS A 21 1.15 0.00 -12.53
CA LYS A 21 1.64 1.09 -13.40
C LYS A 21 1.61 2.45 -12.71
N LEU A 22 0.58 2.73 -11.89
CA LEU A 22 0.54 3.94 -11.05
C LEU A 22 1.73 3.99 -10.10
N TYR A 23 1.99 2.90 -9.39
CA TYR A 23 3.11 2.77 -8.47
C TYR A 23 4.45 3.03 -9.16
N ASP A 24 4.70 2.36 -10.27
CA ASP A 24 5.95 2.50 -11.03
C ASP A 24 6.13 3.93 -11.57
N TYR A 25 5.09 4.49 -12.17
CA TYR A 25 5.11 5.86 -12.68
C TYR A 25 5.37 6.90 -11.58
N ALA A 26 4.59 6.87 -10.49
CA ALA A 26 4.69 7.85 -9.42
C ALA A 26 6.06 7.79 -8.71
N THR A 27 6.55 6.59 -8.43
CA THR A 27 7.84 6.40 -7.75
C THR A 27 9.04 6.73 -8.63
N THR A 28 8.89 6.71 -9.95
CA THR A 28 9.93 7.10 -10.91
C THR A 28 9.92 8.60 -11.14
N VAL A 29 8.77 9.16 -11.52
CA VAL A 29 8.64 10.56 -11.92
C VAL A 29 8.77 11.53 -10.75
N TYR A 30 8.22 11.15 -9.60
CA TYR A 30 8.21 11.98 -8.38
C TYR A 30 9.20 11.51 -7.31
N SER A 31 10.20 10.74 -7.67
CA SER A 31 11.12 10.04 -6.75
C SER A 31 11.64 10.89 -5.59
N LYS A 32 11.97 12.15 -5.84
CA LYS A 32 12.52 13.09 -4.84
C LYS A 32 11.46 13.86 -4.03
N LYS A 33 10.18 13.76 -4.41
CA LYS A 33 9.10 14.48 -3.73
C LYS A 33 8.66 13.73 -2.48
N GLN A 34 8.17 14.51 -1.50
CA GLN A 34 7.52 13.96 -0.31
C GLN A 34 6.23 13.27 -0.71
N TYR A 35 6.04 12.03 -0.25
CA TYR A 35 4.83 11.23 -0.49
C TYR A 35 3.91 11.22 0.72
N THR A 36 4.44 10.82 1.89
CA THR A 36 3.70 10.76 3.15
C THR A 36 4.49 11.39 4.28
N GLN A 37 3.78 11.86 5.29
CA GLN A 37 4.38 12.44 6.48
C GLN A 37 3.40 12.31 7.66
N TRP A 38 3.92 12.25 8.89
CA TRP A 38 3.09 12.33 10.07
C TRP A 38 2.52 13.74 10.23
N TYR A 39 1.24 13.82 10.60
CA TYR A 39 0.52 15.10 10.68
C TYR A 39 1.07 16.04 11.77
N ASP A 40 1.38 15.50 12.93
CA ASP A 40 1.72 16.24 14.15
C ASP A 40 3.22 16.57 14.28
N THR A 41 4.10 15.71 13.80
CA THR A 41 5.54 15.87 14.01
C THR A 41 6.27 16.46 12.81
N LYS A 42 5.69 16.46 11.63
CA LYS A 42 6.34 16.73 10.33
C LYS A 42 7.62 15.91 10.09
N GLU A 43 7.89 14.98 10.98
CA GLU A 43 9.00 14.04 10.90
C GLU A 43 8.51 12.67 10.44
N GLY A 44 9.41 11.86 9.93
CA GLY A 44 9.07 10.54 9.41
C GLY A 44 8.27 10.62 8.11
N GLY A 45 7.67 9.51 7.72
CA GLY A 45 7.05 9.38 6.41
C GLY A 45 8.09 9.05 5.34
N TYR A 46 7.70 9.23 4.08
CA TYR A 46 8.50 8.78 2.95
C TYR A 46 8.52 9.79 1.82
N THR A 47 9.67 9.94 1.15
CA THR A 47 9.70 10.39 -0.25
C THR A 47 9.20 9.26 -1.15
N TYR A 48 8.84 9.55 -2.39
CA TYR A 48 8.45 8.49 -3.33
C TYR A 48 9.56 7.45 -3.53
N SER A 49 10.83 7.88 -3.54
CA SER A 49 12.00 6.99 -3.64
C SER A 49 12.14 6.07 -2.43
N SER A 50 12.10 6.61 -1.21
CA SER A 50 12.21 5.80 0.01
C SER A 50 10.99 4.91 0.24
N PHE A 51 9.81 5.37 -0.16
CA PHE A 51 8.58 4.59 -0.19
C PHE A 51 8.72 3.36 -1.10
N LYS A 52 9.21 3.56 -2.34
CA LYS A 52 9.47 2.45 -3.26
C LYS A 52 10.42 1.42 -2.66
N ALA A 53 11.54 1.87 -2.09
CA ALA A 53 12.52 0.99 -1.47
C ALA A 53 11.91 0.15 -0.34
N LYS A 54 11.05 0.73 0.50
CA LYS A 54 10.34 0.00 1.56
C LYS A 54 9.34 -1.01 1.01
N CYS A 55 8.55 -0.63 0.00
CA CYS A 55 7.59 -1.54 -0.62
C CYS A 55 8.27 -2.74 -1.29
N ASP A 56 9.33 -2.48 -2.07
CA ASP A 56 10.09 -3.52 -2.76
C ASP A 56 10.75 -4.48 -1.75
N SER A 57 11.32 -3.95 -0.67
CA SER A 57 11.92 -4.75 0.40
C SER A 57 10.89 -5.62 1.11
N LEU A 58 9.75 -5.07 1.49
CA LEU A 58 8.67 -5.83 2.15
C LEU A 58 8.10 -6.90 1.21
N SER A 59 7.95 -6.58 -0.08
CA SER A 59 7.51 -7.57 -1.09
C SER A 59 8.49 -8.74 -1.20
N LYS A 60 9.80 -8.47 -1.16
CA LYS A 60 10.83 -9.55 -1.16
C LYS A 60 10.73 -10.44 0.08
N VAL A 61 10.54 -9.83 1.26
CA VAL A 61 10.34 -10.59 2.50
C VAL A 61 9.13 -11.50 2.39
N LEU A 62 7.99 -10.99 1.91
CA LEU A 62 6.80 -11.81 1.69
C LEU A 62 7.07 -12.99 0.75
N THR A 63 7.81 -12.77 -0.34
CA THR A 63 8.22 -13.85 -1.25
C THR A 63 9.07 -14.90 -0.56
N GLN A 64 10.00 -14.51 0.31
CA GLN A 64 10.82 -15.43 1.10
C GLN A 64 9.99 -16.30 2.05
N TYR A 65 8.86 -15.78 2.55
CA TYR A 65 7.89 -16.54 3.36
C TYR A 65 6.86 -17.30 2.52
N GLY A 66 7.07 -17.41 1.21
CA GLY A 66 6.18 -18.16 0.32
C GLY A 66 4.84 -17.45 -0.01
N ILE A 67 4.75 -16.15 0.24
CA ILE A 67 3.57 -15.34 -0.08
C ILE A 67 3.76 -14.73 -1.46
N GLY A 68 3.08 -15.26 -2.46
CA GLY A 68 3.21 -14.87 -3.86
C GLY A 68 1.95 -14.23 -4.46
N ALA A 69 1.96 -14.09 -5.79
CA ALA A 69 0.81 -13.58 -6.53
C ALA A 69 -0.46 -14.41 -6.28
N GLY A 70 -1.60 -13.75 -6.12
CA GLY A 70 -2.89 -14.38 -5.78
C GLY A 70 -3.09 -14.63 -4.29
N ASP A 71 -2.04 -14.59 -3.46
CA ASP A 71 -2.17 -14.74 -2.03
C ASP A 71 -2.80 -13.51 -1.38
N LYS A 72 -3.59 -13.73 -0.35
CA LYS A 72 -4.33 -12.71 0.39
C LYS A 72 -3.59 -12.33 1.66
N VAL A 73 -3.43 -11.03 1.88
CA VAL A 73 -2.77 -10.46 3.05
C VAL A 73 -3.67 -9.36 3.63
N ALA A 74 -4.02 -9.47 4.89
CA ALA A 74 -4.82 -8.47 5.58
C ALA A 74 -3.96 -7.31 6.09
N ILE A 75 -4.57 -6.14 6.16
CA ILE A 75 -3.99 -4.92 6.76
C ILE A 75 -4.97 -4.40 7.81
N PHE A 76 -4.65 -4.59 9.07
CA PHE A 76 -5.43 -4.10 10.21
C PHE A 76 -4.66 -2.98 10.91
N SER A 77 -4.92 -1.75 10.50
CA SER A 77 -4.16 -0.59 10.97
C SER A 77 -4.95 0.70 10.79
N GLN A 78 -4.71 1.65 11.68
CA GLN A 78 -5.12 3.04 11.45
C GLN A 78 -4.34 3.66 10.29
N SER A 79 -4.83 4.81 9.79
CA SER A 79 -4.12 5.59 8.78
C SER A 79 -2.77 6.06 9.30
N MET A 80 -1.71 5.66 8.60
CA MET A 80 -0.33 6.01 8.90
C MET A 80 0.55 5.79 7.66
N PRO A 81 1.74 6.39 7.56
CA PRO A 81 2.62 6.20 6.40
C PRO A 81 2.89 4.73 6.07
N ASN A 82 3.05 3.88 7.07
CA ASN A 82 3.30 2.45 6.87
C ASN A 82 2.09 1.66 6.33
N TRP A 83 0.86 2.19 6.44
CA TRP A 83 -0.31 1.57 5.84
C TRP A 83 -0.15 1.48 4.31
N SER A 84 0.28 2.58 3.68
CA SER A 84 0.51 2.59 2.24
C SER A 84 1.71 1.73 1.82
N VAL A 85 2.74 1.62 2.66
CA VAL A 85 3.85 0.67 2.43
C VAL A 85 3.33 -0.76 2.42
N ALA A 86 2.50 -1.15 3.39
CA ALA A 86 1.88 -2.46 3.42
C ALA A 86 1.05 -2.71 2.15
N PHE A 87 0.15 -1.79 1.78
CA PHE A 87 -0.71 -1.92 0.61
C PHE A 87 0.09 -2.05 -0.71
N PHE A 88 1.05 -1.15 -0.94
CA PHE A 88 1.84 -1.15 -2.18
C PHE A 88 2.99 -2.16 -2.19
N SER A 89 3.24 -2.87 -1.10
CA SER A 89 4.06 -4.08 -1.11
C SER A 89 3.30 -5.31 -1.62
N LEU A 90 1.97 -5.22 -1.71
CA LEU A 90 1.08 -6.32 -2.11
C LEU A 90 0.60 -6.16 -3.55
N VAL A 91 -0.19 -5.12 -3.79
CA VAL A 91 -1.00 -4.99 -5.01
C VAL A 91 -0.17 -4.88 -6.29
N PRO A 92 0.92 -4.08 -6.37
CA PRO A 92 1.76 -4.02 -7.56
C PRO A 92 2.44 -5.35 -7.92
N PHE A 93 2.56 -6.26 -6.94
CA PHE A 93 3.21 -7.55 -7.08
C PHE A 93 2.21 -8.72 -7.22
N GLY A 94 0.95 -8.42 -7.50
CA GLY A 94 -0.10 -9.41 -7.77
C GLY A 94 -0.72 -10.05 -6.53
N ARG A 95 -0.38 -9.60 -5.33
CA ARG A 95 -1.04 -10.04 -4.08
C ARG A 95 -2.35 -9.31 -3.88
N ILE A 96 -3.24 -9.90 -3.09
CA ILE A 96 -4.57 -9.34 -2.78
C ILE A 96 -4.53 -8.73 -1.39
N ALA A 97 -4.74 -7.41 -1.30
CA ALA A 97 -4.85 -6.72 -0.04
C ALA A 97 -6.27 -6.81 0.52
N ILE A 98 -6.41 -7.15 1.80
CA ILE A 98 -7.66 -7.18 2.56
C ILE A 98 -7.60 -6.10 3.65
N PRO A 99 -7.98 -4.85 3.36
CA PRO A 99 -8.01 -3.79 4.36
C PRO A 99 -9.12 -4.06 5.38
N ILE A 100 -8.78 -3.94 6.67
CA ILE A 100 -9.71 -4.07 7.79
C ILE A 100 -9.76 -2.72 8.51
N LEU A 101 -10.96 -2.24 8.80
CA LEU A 101 -11.14 -0.97 9.50
C LEU A 101 -10.58 -1.05 10.93
N PRO A 102 -9.90 0.00 11.41
CA PRO A 102 -9.24 -0.01 12.72
C PRO A 102 -10.20 -0.07 13.91
N ASP A 103 -11.47 0.22 13.72
CA ASP A 103 -12.56 0.16 14.70
C ASP A 103 -13.38 -1.14 14.64
N SER A 104 -12.98 -2.08 13.78
CA SER A 104 -13.60 -3.40 13.71
C SER A 104 -13.42 -4.18 15.03
N SER A 105 -14.48 -4.83 15.48
CA SER A 105 -14.45 -5.71 16.63
C SER A 105 -13.64 -6.98 16.37
N GLU A 106 -13.21 -7.67 17.43
CA GLU A 106 -12.47 -8.93 17.33
C GLU A 106 -13.24 -9.99 16.51
N ASN A 107 -14.55 -10.08 16.69
CA ASN A 107 -15.39 -10.99 15.92
C ASN A 107 -15.40 -10.64 14.42
N GLU A 108 -15.51 -9.36 14.07
CA GLU A 108 -15.48 -8.91 12.67
C GLU A 108 -14.12 -9.21 12.03
N VAL A 109 -13.02 -8.90 12.71
CA VAL A 109 -11.67 -9.20 12.24
C VAL A 109 -11.50 -10.70 12.01
N THR A 110 -11.91 -11.52 12.97
CA THR A 110 -11.85 -12.98 12.88
C THR A 110 -12.66 -13.51 11.69
N ASN A 111 -13.87 -13.00 11.50
CA ASN A 111 -14.73 -13.40 10.38
C ASN A 111 -14.12 -13.00 9.04
N ILE A 112 -13.57 -11.79 8.91
CA ILE A 112 -12.91 -11.33 7.68
C ILE A 112 -11.71 -12.22 7.34
N ILE A 113 -10.85 -12.51 8.33
CA ILE A 113 -9.66 -13.34 8.13
C ILE A 113 -10.05 -14.75 7.69
N ASN A 114 -10.99 -15.38 8.38
CA ASN A 114 -11.44 -16.73 8.06
C ASN A 114 -12.12 -16.80 6.69
N HIS A 115 -13.04 -15.87 6.40
CA HIS A 115 -13.76 -15.85 5.12
C HIS A 115 -12.85 -15.54 3.92
N SER A 116 -11.88 -14.65 4.10
CA SER A 116 -10.94 -14.28 3.05
C SER A 116 -9.84 -15.31 2.80
N GLU A 117 -9.65 -16.26 3.70
CA GLU A 117 -8.51 -17.19 3.68
C GLU A 117 -7.15 -16.45 3.68
N THR A 118 -7.08 -15.38 4.46
CA THR A 118 -5.89 -14.57 4.60
C THR A 118 -4.73 -15.39 5.19
N LYS A 119 -3.57 -15.34 4.54
CA LYS A 119 -2.36 -16.07 4.98
C LYS A 119 -1.51 -15.29 5.97
N VAL A 120 -1.49 -13.96 5.86
CA VAL A 120 -0.70 -13.06 6.70
C VAL A 120 -1.53 -11.83 7.02
N ILE A 121 -1.35 -11.29 8.21
CA ILE A 121 -1.94 -10.01 8.62
C ILE A 121 -0.84 -9.04 9.05
N PHE A 122 -0.86 -7.83 8.49
CA PHE A 122 -0.13 -6.69 9.01
C PHE A 122 -0.98 -5.97 10.04
N VAL A 123 -0.49 -5.87 11.27
CA VAL A 123 -1.18 -5.20 12.37
C VAL A 123 -0.33 -4.04 12.87
N SER A 124 -0.93 -2.87 13.05
CA SER A 124 -0.23 -1.76 13.71
C SER A 124 -0.08 -2.04 15.21
N GLN A 125 1.01 -1.55 15.79
CA GLN A 125 1.31 -1.75 17.22
C GLN A 125 0.17 -1.34 18.14
N ARG A 126 -0.60 -0.32 17.76
CA ARG A 126 -1.75 0.16 18.55
C ARG A 126 -2.91 -0.84 18.60
N LEU A 127 -3.05 -1.69 17.59
CA LEU A 127 -4.15 -2.64 17.43
C LEU A 127 -3.73 -4.10 17.66
N ALA A 128 -2.43 -4.29 17.91
CA ALA A 128 -1.86 -5.61 18.15
C ALA A 128 -2.26 -6.20 19.51
#